data_a26b4edc730af42b8e8b4bdd5c7ffe90
#
_entry.id   a26b4edc730af42b8e8b4bdd5c7ffe90
#
_cell.length_a   1.000
_cell.length_b   1.000
_cell.length_c   1.000
_cell.angle_alpha   90.00
_cell.angle_beta   90.00
_cell.angle_gamma   90.00
#
_symmetry.space_group_name_H-M   'P 1'
#
loop_
_entity.id
_entity.type
_entity.pdbx_description
1 polymer ?
#
loop_
_entity_poly.entity_id
_entity_poly.type
_entity_poly.pdbx_seq_one_letter_code
_entity_poly.pdbx_strand_id
1 'polypeptide(L)'
;MDKFNFKILMIIISIIEFIICGTIYIFAENPVIFVIENLFVACCLSGTFTTITPLFNKVFKGLGAEMYGLTGFFVGLASFMGPILTKLLIKKDSDYLIIYSIGGGFCLIKFIALLFFDENKEFVFKPKRFTLSSPDDYGQITSQRPTEG
;
A
#
# COMPACT_ATOMS: atom_id res chain seq x y z
N MET A 1 6.05 6.10 -23.70
CA MET A 1 7.11 7.03 -23.26
C MET A 1 7.26 7.03 -21.75
N ASP A 2 7.58 5.91 -21.11
CA ASP A 2 7.76 5.89 -19.66
C ASP A 2 9.17 5.40 -19.33
N LYS A 3 10.11 6.39 -19.39
CA LYS A 3 11.49 6.17 -18.96
C LYS A 3 11.66 6.16 -17.44
N PHE A 4 10.56 6.25 -16.68
CA PHE A 4 10.62 6.31 -15.23
C PHE A 4 10.58 4.89 -14.66
N ASN A 5 11.67 4.48 -14.06
CA ASN A 5 11.75 3.20 -13.38
C ASN A 5 11.24 3.38 -11.94
N PHE A 6 9.93 3.13 -11.74
CA PHE A 6 9.26 3.26 -10.44
C PHE A 6 9.88 2.35 -9.37
N LYS A 7 10.39 1.18 -9.77
CA LYS A 7 11.08 0.27 -8.86
C LYS A 7 12.33 0.92 -8.26
N ILE A 8 13.17 1.54 -9.10
CA ILE A 8 14.38 2.22 -8.61
C ILE A 8 14.03 3.34 -7.66
N LEU A 9 13.02 4.15 -7.99
CA LEU A 9 12.57 5.23 -7.11
C LEU A 9 12.11 4.70 -5.75
N MET A 10 11.32 3.63 -5.72
CA MET A 10 10.87 3.02 -4.46
C MET A 10 12.03 2.41 -3.65
N ILE A 11 13.04 1.84 -4.32
CA ILE A 11 14.26 1.36 -3.65
C ILE A 11 15.00 2.51 -2.99
N ILE A 12 15.19 3.62 -3.69
CA ILE A 12 15.86 4.82 -3.14
C ILE A 12 15.10 5.35 -1.93
N ILE A 13 13.78 5.51 -2.03
CA ILE A 13 12.93 5.95 -0.91
C ILE A 13 13.08 5.01 0.28
N SER A 14 13.07 3.70 0.07
CA SER A 14 13.19 2.71 1.15
C SER A 14 14.55 2.76 1.87
N ILE A 15 15.63 3.02 1.13
CA ILE A 15 16.95 3.21 1.70
C ILE A 15 17.00 4.49 2.55
N ILE A 16 16.44 5.58 2.05
CA ILE A 16 16.38 6.85 2.77
C ILE A 16 15.57 6.69 4.06
N GLU A 17 14.39 6.08 4.00
CA GLU A 17 13.57 5.79 5.18
C GLU A 17 14.32 4.96 6.22
N PHE A 18 15.03 3.91 5.78
CA PHE A 18 15.82 3.08 6.68
C PHE A 18 16.95 3.85 7.38
N ILE A 19 17.67 4.69 6.62
CA ILE A 19 18.73 5.55 7.18
C ILE A 19 18.15 6.51 8.21
N ILE A 20 17.03 7.18 7.91
CA ILE A 20 16.38 8.12 8.84
C ILE A 20 15.94 7.40 10.10
N CYS A 21 15.30 6.21 9.99
CA CYS A 21 14.95 5.43 11.17
C CYS A 21 16.15 5.05 12.03
N GLY A 22 17.33 4.87 11.43
CA GLY A 22 18.58 4.62 12.14
C GLY A 22 19.15 5.88 12.82
N THR A 23 19.08 7.04 12.15
CA THR A 23 19.61 8.32 12.70
C THR A 23 18.79 8.82 13.88
N ILE A 24 17.49 8.53 13.94
CA ILE A 24 16.63 8.85 15.10
C ILE A 24 17.21 8.29 16.40
N TYR A 25 17.83 7.10 16.36
CA TYR A 25 18.50 6.55 17.54
C TYR A 25 19.65 7.40 18.07
N ILE A 26 20.36 8.06 17.16
CA ILE A 26 21.55 8.85 17.51
C ILE A 26 21.15 10.23 18.01
N PHE A 27 20.11 10.82 17.43
CA PHE A 27 19.73 12.21 17.63
C PHE A 27 18.42 12.41 18.41
N ALA A 28 17.86 11.33 18.96
CA ALA A 28 16.57 11.33 19.67
C ALA A 28 16.46 12.37 20.79
N GLU A 29 17.58 12.73 21.42
CA GLU A 29 17.61 13.71 22.52
C GLU A 29 17.45 15.16 22.03
N ASN A 30 17.67 15.43 20.76
CA ASN A 30 17.53 16.77 20.18
C ASN A 30 16.14 16.96 19.56
N PRO A 31 15.24 17.74 20.19
CA PRO A 31 13.87 17.87 19.72
C PRO A 31 13.76 18.51 18.32
N VAL A 32 14.70 19.38 17.95
CA VAL A 32 14.69 20.03 16.63
C VAL A 32 15.04 19.02 15.54
N ILE A 33 16.09 18.23 15.75
CA ILE A 33 16.50 17.20 14.79
C ILE A 33 15.39 16.15 14.66
N PHE A 34 14.81 15.73 15.77
CA PHE A 34 13.70 14.79 15.80
C PHE A 34 12.48 15.25 14.94
N VAL A 35 12.10 16.53 15.04
CA VAL A 35 11.01 17.10 14.21
C VAL A 35 11.39 17.09 12.74
N ILE A 36 12.62 17.47 12.39
CA ILE A 36 13.12 17.47 11.02
C ILE A 36 13.10 16.06 10.42
N GLU A 37 13.60 15.06 11.16
CA GLU A 37 13.61 13.66 10.73
C GLU A 37 12.20 13.13 10.49
N ASN A 38 11.24 13.43 11.37
CA ASN A 38 9.85 13.05 11.18
C ASN A 38 9.22 13.70 9.94
N LEU A 39 9.59 14.94 9.63
CA LEU A 39 9.17 15.60 8.40
C LEU A 39 9.69 14.86 7.16
N PHE A 40 10.96 14.44 7.18
CA PHE A 40 11.53 13.64 6.09
C PHE A 40 10.86 12.28 5.96
N VAL A 41 10.56 11.58 7.06
CA VAL A 41 9.79 10.33 7.03
C VAL A 41 8.42 10.55 6.37
N ALA A 42 7.70 11.63 6.74
CA ALA A 42 6.41 11.96 6.14
C ALA A 42 6.52 12.23 4.63
N CYS A 43 7.58 12.91 4.17
CA CYS A 43 7.86 13.12 2.75
C CYS A 43 8.13 11.80 2.01
N CYS A 44 8.91 10.89 2.61
CA CYS A 44 9.21 9.58 2.03
C CYS A 44 7.95 8.71 1.94
N LEU A 45 7.10 8.70 2.98
CA LEU A 45 5.81 8.00 2.95
C LEU A 45 4.91 8.54 1.85
N SER A 46 4.80 9.85 1.70
CA SER A 46 4.04 10.48 0.62
C SER A 46 4.59 10.07 -0.75
N GLY A 47 5.92 10.07 -0.93
CA GLY A 47 6.59 9.59 -2.14
C GLY A 47 6.31 8.12 -2.43
N THR A 48 6.25 7.27 -1.40
CA THR A 48 5.87 5.86 -1.54
C THR A 48 4.44 5.72 -2.08
N PHE A 49 3.47 6.44 -1.50
CA PHE A 49 2.06 6.38 -1.95
C PHE A 49 1.87 6.88 -3.37
N THR A 50 2.54 7.96 -3.75
CA THR A 50 2.44 8.49 -5.12
C THR A 50 3.07 7.57 -6.15
N THR A 51 4.05 6.76 -5.77
CA THR A 51 4.78 5.86 -6.67
C THR A 51 4.13 4.48 -6.78
N ILE A 52 3.49 4.00 -5.71
CA ILE A 52 2.91 2.65 -5.67
C ILE A 52 1.70 2.50 -6.62
N THR A 53 0.90 3.56 -6.77
CA THR A 53 -0.30 3.55 -7.61
C THR A 53 0.03 3.32 -9.11
N PRO A 54 0.92 4.10 -9.75
CA PRO A 54 1.30 3.87 -11.13
C PRO A 54 2.03 2.53 -11.31
N LEU A 55 2.79 2.07 -10.31
CA LEU A 55 3.43 0.76 -10.35
C LEU A 55 2.40 -0.37 -10.37
N PHE A 56 1.37 -0.30 -9.53
CA PHE A 56 0.29 -1.29 -9.54
C PHE A 56 -0.49 -1.27 -10.85
N ASN A 57 -0.80 -0.11 -11.41
CA ASN A 57 -1.47 0.00 -12.70
C ASN A 57 -0.64 -0.58 -13.85
N LYS A 58 0.69 -0.48 -13.77
CA LYS A 58 1.61 -1.06 -14.74
C LYS A 58 1.63 -2.58 -14.67
N VAL A 59 1.68 -3.14 -13.45
CA VAL A 59 1.86 -4.58 -13.21
C VAL A 59 0.52 -5.32 -13.24
N PHE A 60 -0.54 -4.76 -12.66
CA PHE A 60 -1.87 -5.38 -12.57
C PHE A 60 -2.84 -4.72 -13.54
N LYS A 61 -2.69 -5.01 -14.83
CA LYS A 61 -3.58 -4.46 -15.86
C LYS A 61 -5.02 -4.94 -15.66
N GLY A 62 -5.93 -4.00 -15.50
CA GLY A 62 -7.36 -4.24 -15.31
C GLY A 62 -7.83 -4.37 -13.86
N LEU A 63 -6.92 -4.30 -12.87
CA LEU A 63 -7.23 -4.35 -11.44
C LEU A 63 -6.80 -3.08 -10.69
N GLY A 64 -6.51 -1.99 -11.41
CA GLY A 64 -5.96 -0.80 -10.78
C GLY A 64 -6.86 -0.22 -9.67
N ALA A 65 -8.18 -0.22 -9.88
CA ALA A 65 -9.13 0.30 -8.90
C ALA A 65 -9.20 -0.58 -7.63
N GLU A 66 -9.23 -1.91 -7.82
CA GLU A 66 -9.27 -2.88 -6.73
C GLU A 66 -7.98 -2.84 -5.90
N MET A 67 -6.83 -2.75 -6.56
CA MET A 67 -5.53 -2.63 -5.89
C MET A 67 -5.39 -1.31 -5.14
N TYR A 68 -5.93 -0.22 -5.69
CA TYR A 68 -5.98 1.06 -5.00
C TYR A 68 -6.90 1.00 -3.76
N GLY A 69 -8.08 0.38 -3.90
CA GLY A 69 -9.01 0.15 -2.79
C GLY A 69 -8.39 -0.70 -1.68
N LEU A 70 -7.68 -1.77 -2.05
CA LEU A 70 -6.97 -2.64 -1.11
C LEU A 70 -5.86 -1.87 -0.38
N THR A 71 -5.09 -1.06 -1.09
CA THR A 71 -4.06 -0.21 -0.48
C THR A 71 -4.69 0.78 0.51
N GLY A 72 -5.79 1.45 0.12
CA GLY A 72 -6.53 2.36 0.99
C GLY A 72 -7.07 1.68 2.25
N PHE A 73 -7.56 0.44 2.12
CA PHE A 73 -7.99 -0.37 3.27
C PHE A 73 -6.85 -0.62 4.26
N PHE A 74 -5.68 -1.06 3.78
CA PHE A 74 -4.52 -1.29 4.66
C PHE A 74 -3.99 -0.02 5.29
N VAL A 75 -4.00 1.09 4.57
CA VAL A 75 -3.62 2.41 5.12
C VAL A 75 -4.60 2.85 6.21
N GLY A 76 -5.89 2.69 5.98
CA GLY A 76 -6.93 2.99 6.99
C GLY A 76 -6.78 2.11 8.23
N LEU A 77 -6.55 0.80 8.04
CA LEU A 77 -6.31 -0.15 9.13
C LEU A 77 -5.06 0.24 9.92
N ALA A 78 -3.95 0.56 9.26
CA ALA A 78 -2.71 1.01 9.90
C ALA A 78 -2.91 2.32 10.69
N SER A 79 -3.66 3.27 10.12
CA SER A 79 -3.98 4.54 10.78
C SER A 79 -4.83 4.36 12.03
N PHE A 80 -5.71 3.36 12.03
CA PHE A 80 -6.52 3.01 13.21
C PHE A 80 -5.71 2.24 14.25
N MET A 81 -4.96 1.22 13.83
CA MET A 81 -4.18 0.37 14.73
C MET A 81 -2.93 1.05 15.28
N GLY A 82 -2.35 1.97 14.52
CA GLY A 82 -1.10 2.66 14.89
C GLY A 82 -1.15 3.33 16.27
N PRO A 83 -2.11 4.23 16.56
CA PRO A 83 -2.23 4.87 17.87
C PRO A 83 -2.47 3.88 19.01
N ILE A 84 -3.22 2.79 18.76
CA ILE A 84 -3.49 1.74 19.77
C ILE A 84 -2.19 1.00 20.10
N LEU A 85 -1.45 0.56 19.09
CA LEU A 85 -0.16 -0.12 19.28
C LEU A 85 0.86 0.80 19.95
N THR A 86 0.91 2.06 19.52
CA THR A 86 1.79 3.06 20.15
C THR A 86 1.48 3.19 21.63
N LYS A 87 0.22 3.33 22.02
CA LYS A 87 -0.19 3.42 23.43
C LYS A 87 0.13 2.16 24.24
N LEU A 88 0.08 0.98 23.61
CA LEU A 88 0.41 -0.28 24.26
C LEU A 88 1.92 -0.47 24.46
N LEU A 89 2.71 0.00 23.50
CA LEU A 89 4.17 -0.17 23.48
C LEU A 89 4.89 0.90 24.29
N ILE A 90 4.42 2.16 24.27
CA ILE A 90 5.03 3.26 25.00
C ILE A 90 4.50 3.28 26.44
N LYS A 91 5.34 2.81 27.37
CA LYS A 91 5.10 2.91 28.81
C LYS A 91 6.01 3.94 29.48
N LYS A 92 7.16 4.26 28.86
CA LYS A 92 8.15 5.23 29.32
C LYS A 92 8.56 6.11 28.16
N ASP A 93 9.11 7.28 28.44
CA ASP A 93 9.51 8.26 27.43
C ASP A 93 10.59 7.74 26.46
N SER A 94 11.40 6.76 26.86
CA SER A 94 12.39 6.12 25.98
C SER A 94 11.83 5.05 25.04
N ASP A 95 10.59 4.59 25.26
CA ASP A 95 10.04 3.44 24.56
C ASP A 95 9.62 3.79 23.09
N TYR A 96 9.60 5.10 22.74
CA TYR A 96 9.33 5.52 21.35
C TYR A 96 10.39 4.98 20.36
N LEU A 97 11.62 4.73 20.82
CA LEU A 97 12.66 4.12 20.00
C LEU A 97 12.28 2.73 19.49
N ILE A 98 11.45 1.99 20.23
CA ILE A 98 10.94 0.67 19.82
C ILE A 98 10.10 0.81 18.54
N ILE A 99 9.29 1.87 18.45
CA ILE A 99 8.42 2.12 17.29
C ILE A 99 9.27 2.37 16.04
N TYR A 100 10.33 3.17 16.16
CA TYR A 100 11.25 3.43 15.04
C TYR A 100 12.05 2.19 14.64
N SER A 101 12.39 1.32 15.60
CA SER A 101 13.03 0.02 15.30
C SER A 101 12.11 -0.88 14.48
N ILE A 102 10.84 -0.95 14.88
CA ILE A 102 9.81 -1.70 14.13
C ILE A 102 9.63 -1.08 12.74
N GLY A 103 9.53 0.25 12.64
CA GLY A 103 9.46 0.98 11.37
C GLY A 103 10.64 0.69 10.46
N GLY A 104 11.86 0.76 10.98
CA GLY A 104 13.08 0.40 10.24
C GLY A 104 13.07 -1.05 9.76
N GLY A 105 12.58 -1.98 10.59
CA GLY A 105 12.39 -3.38 10.19
C GLY A 105 11.43 -3.53 9.01
N PHE A 106 10.31 -2.82 9.00
CA PHE A 106 9.39 -2.81 7.86
C PHE A 106 9.99 -2.18 6.61
N CYS A 107 10.80 -1.12 6.74
CA CYS A 107 11.53 -0.54 5.60
C CYS A 107 12.51 -1.54 4.99
N LEU A 108 13.19 -2.33 5.82
CA LEU A 108 14.09 -3.40 5.36
C LEU A 108 13.32 -4.51 4.62
N ILE A 109 12.18 -4.95 5.16
CA ILE A 109 11.31 -5.94 4.51
C ILE A 109 10.82 -5.39 3.17
N LYS A 110 10.36 -4.13 3.11
CA LYS A 110 9.94 -3.44 1.88
C LYS A 110 11.08 -3.43 0.86
N PHE A 111 12.30 -3.08 1.27
CA PHE A 111 13.48 -3.06 0.41
C PHE A 111 13.77 -4.45 -0.18
N ILE A 112 13.79 -5.49 0.66
CA ILE A 112 14.02 -6.88 0.22
C ILE A 112 12.93 -7.31 -0.77
N ALA A 113 11.65 -7.05 -0.47
CA ALA A 113 10.54 -7.37 -1.35
C ALA A 113 10.68 -6.69 -2.73
N LEU A 114 11.13 -5.43 -2.76
CA LEU A 114 11.35 -4.69 -4.01
C LEU A 114 12.51 -5.25 -4.84
N LEU A 115 13.54 -5.84 -4.22
CA LEU A 115 14.62 -6.50 -4.97
C LEU A 115 14.10 -7.68 -5.78
N PHE A 116 13.19 -8.47 -5.20
CA PHE A 116 12.59 -9.64 -5.86
C PHE A 116 11.42 -9.29 -6.77
N PHE A 117 10.88 -8.08 -6.66
CA PHE A 117 9.75 -7.64 -7.48
C PHE A 117 10.22 -7.37 -8.91
N ASP A 118 9.55 -8.01 -9.89
CA ASP A 118 9.82 -7.80 -11.31
C ASP A 118 8.71 -6.92 -11.92
N GLU A 119 9.04 -5.66 -12.17
CA GLU A 119 8.09 -4.67 -12.73
C GLU A 119 7.73 -4.93 -14.20
N ASN A 120 8.45 -5.86 -14.88
CA ASN A 120 8.19 -6.21 -16.27
C ASN A 120 7.18 -7.38 -16.38
N LYS A 121 6.88 -8.05 -15.27
CA LYS A 121 5.83 -9.08 -15.26
C LYS A 121 4.47 -8.41 -15.21
N GLU A 122 3.74 -8.50 -16.31
CA GLU A 122 2.36 -8.05 -16.41
C GLU A 122 1.42 -9.17 -15.98
N PHE A 123 0.63 -8.93 -14.94
CA PHE A 123 -0.46 -9.80 -14.56
C PHE A 123 -1.75 -9.30 -15.22
N VAL A 124 -2.15 -9.93 -16.34
CA VAL A 124 -3.39 -9.60 -17.01
C VAL A 124 -4.53 -10.38 -16.36
N PHE A 125 -5.33 -9.70 -15.55
CA PHE A 125 -6.54 -10.28 -14.99
C PHE A 125 -7.67 -10.08 -16.02
N LYS A 126 -8.19 -11.17 -16.57
CA LYS A 126 -9.43 -11.12 -17.33
C LYS A 126 -10.58 -11.22 -16.32
N PRO A 127 -11.30 -10.12 -16.01
CA PRO A 127 -12.46 -10.22 -15.15
C PRO A 127 -13.42 -11.21 -15.81
N LYS A 128 -13.87 -12.23 -15.10
CA LYS A 128 -15.05 -12.98 -15.50
C LYS A 128 -16.15 -11.92 -15.64
N ARG A 129 -16.55 -11.62 -16.87
CA ARG A 129 -17.75 -10.83 -17.07
C ARG A 129 -18.85 -11.61 -16.38
N PHE A 130 -19.31 -11.12 -15.26
CA PHE A 130 -20.65 -11.43 -14.83
C PHE A 130 -21.52 -10.82 -15.91
N THR A 131 -21.92 -11.61 -16.89
CA THR A 131 -23.08 -11.29 -17.68
C THR A 131 -24.22 -11.30 -16.68
N LEU A 132 -24.54 -10.11 -16.14
CA LEU A 132 -25.90 -9.91 -15.67
C LEU A 132 -26.77 -10.35 -16.85
N SER A 133 -27.53 -11.44 -16.66
CA SER A 133 -28.53 -11.86 -17.59
C SER A 133 -29.32 -10.61 -17.97
N SER A 134 -29.36 -10.32 -19.27
CA SER A 134 -30.11 -9.18 -19.79
C SER A 134 -31.50 -9.20 -19.17
N PRO A 135 -32.09 -8.03 -18.80
CA PRO A 135 -33.49 -8.00 -18.36
C PRO A 135 -34.46 -8.70 -19.30
N ASP A 136 -34.06 -8.89 -20.55
CA ASP A 136 -34.81 -9.61 -21.57
C ASP A 136 -34.95 -11.12 -21.31
N ASP A 137 -34.08 -11.74 -20.51
CA ASP A 137 -34.19 -13.15 -20.13
C ASP A 137 -35.35 -13.42 -19.13
N TYR A 138 -35.81 -12.40 -18.44
CA TYR A 138 -36.96 -12.53 -17.51
C TYR A 138 -38.31 -12.53 -18.28
N GLY A 139 -38.35 -12.07 -19.53
CA GLY A 139 -39.55 -12.03 -20.34
C GLY A 139 -39.97 -13.38 -20.94
N GLN A 140 -39.06 -14.35 -21.03
CA GLN A 140 -39.40 -15.66 -21.67
C GLN A 140 -39.94 -16.70 -20.70
N ILE A 141 -39.80 -16.52 -19.38
CA ILE A 141 -40.30 -17.51 -18.38
C ILE A 141 -41.79 -17.38 -18.13
N THR A 142 -42.42 -16.26 -18.49
CA THR A 142 -43.86 -16.04 -18.25
C THR A 142 -44.80 -16.45 -19.42
N SER A 143 -44.26 -16.90 -20.54
CA SER A 143 -45.12 -17.24 -21.71
C SER A 143 -45.44 -18.74 -21.89
N GLN A 144 -44.93 -19.62 -21.02
CA GLN A 144 -45.34 -21.01 -20.97
C GLN A 144 -46.45 -21.23 -19.95
N ARG A 145 -47.63 -20.71 -20.23
CA ARG A 145 -48.85 -21.16 -19.56
C ARG A 145 -49.28 -22.48 -20.20
N PRO A 146 -49.43 -23.60 -19.49
CA PRO A 146 -49.97 -24.81 -20.07
C PRO A 146 -51.44 -24.54 -20.41
N THR A 147 -51.78 -24.72 -21.70
CA THR A 147 -53.17 -24.83 -22.14
C THR A 147 -53.66 -26.18 -21.67
N GLU A 148 -54.39 -26.20 -20.57
CA GLU A 148 -55.26 -27.32 -20.19
C GLU A 148 -56.40 -27.38 -21.21
N GLY A 149 -56.46 -28.47 -21.96
CA GLY A 149 -57.59 -28.93 -22.73
C GLY A 149 -58.13 -30.21 -22.11
#